data_fdba406273f115250a562ad36386a174
#
_entry.id   fdba406273f115250a562ad36386a174
#
_cell.length_a   1.000
_cell.length_b   1.000
_cell.length_c   1.000
_cell.angle_alpha   90.00
_cell.angle_beta   90.00
_cell.angle_gamma   90.00
#
_symmetry.space_group_name_H-M   'P 1'
#
loop_
_entity.id
_entity.type
_entity.pdbx_description
1 polymer ?
#
loop_
_entity_poly.entity_id
_entity_poly.type
_entity_poly.pdbx_seq_one_letter_code
_entity_poly.pdbx_strand_id
1 'polypeptide(L)'
;KEVFEAPRYLPSKYKQKKQISKYLFRQVAARHLPAASSERKKLGFPVPLGHFLTSEAGSEILNKVFHSPAAEKFFHRDALDELMAGRGCGRGNTNRKLWAVYAFLVWYEIYFPEETAV
;
A
#
# COMPACT_ATOMS: atom_id res chain seq x y z
N LYS A 1 27.63 4.38 2.29
CA LYS A 1 27.96 3.55 3.47
C LYS A 1 28.03 4.42 4.72
N GLU A 2 28.83 5.47 4.74
CA GLU A 2 29.04 6.40 5.87
C GLU A 2 27.75 7.03 6.38
N VAL A 3 26.87 7.51 5.47
CA VAL A 3 25.57 8.11 5.82
C VAL A 3 24.63 7.11 6.51
N PHE A 4 24.80 5.81 6.27
CA PHE A 4 24.07 4.77 6.96
C PHE A 4 24.69 4.41 8.31
N GLU A 5 26.01 4.37 8.38
CA GLU A 5 26.75 3.98 9.59
C GLU A 5 26.66 5.04 10.69
N ALA A 6 26.81 6.32 10.35
CA ALA A 6 26.75 7.41 11.32
C ALA A 6 25.46 7.41 12.18
N PRO A 7 24.24 7.29 11.62
CA PRO A 7 23.03 7.22 12.42
C PRO A 7 22.85 5.92 13.21
N ARG A 8 23.57 4.86 12.88
CA ARG A 8 23.43 3.56 13.56
C ARG A 8 23.70 3.65 15.04
N TYR A 9 24.70 4.42 15.41
CA TYR A 9 25.15 4.60 16.80
C TYR A 9 24.42 5.72 17.56
N LEU A 10 23.52 6.45 16.88
CA LEU A 10 22.75 7.50 17.55
C LEU A 10 21.67 6.90 18.46
N PRO A 11 21.51 7.42 19.68
CA PRO A 11 20.36 7.09 20.53
C PRO A 11 19.02 7.35 19.84
N SER A 12 18.02 6.54 20.15
CA SER A 12 16.68 6.59 19.53
C SER A 12 16.03 7.96 19.61
N LYS A 13 16.28 8.74 20.68
CA LYS A 13 15.77 10.12 20.85
C LYS A 13 16.17 11.08 19.73
N TYR A 14 17.27 10.82 19.03
CA TYR A 14 17.71 11.61 17.88
C TYR A 14 17.15 11.10 16.57
N LYS A 15 16.80 9.82 16.51
CA LYS A 15 16.16 9.19 15.33
C LYS A 15 14.68 9.53 15.28
N GLN A 16 14.02 9.47 16.44
CA GLN A 16 12.59 9.75 16.59
C GLN A 16 12.35 10.54 17.88
N LYS A 17 11.59 11.61 17.81
CA LYS A 17 11.19 12.40 18.97
C LYS A 17 9.67 12.57 18.96
N LYS A 18 9.01 12.05 19.99
CA LYS A 18 7.54 11.95 20.03
C LYS A 18 7.07 11.16 18.78
N GLN A 19 6.19 11.75 17.98
CA GLN A 19 5.70 11.15 16.72
C GLN A 19 6.46 11.63 15.47
N ILE A 20 7.54 12.39 15.64
CA ILE A 20 8.33 12.90 14.51
C ILE A 20 9.44 11.92 14.18
N SER A 21 9.31 11.23 13.07
CA SER A 21 10.35 10.37 12.52
C SER A 21 11.45 11.18 11.84
N LYS A 22 12.68 10.62 11.75
CA LYS A 22 13.85 11.27 11.14
C LYS A 22 14.17 12.62 11.79
N TYR A 23 14.02 12.73 13.11
CA TYR A 23 14.09 13.99 13.83
C TYR A 23 15.39 14.75 13.56
N LEU A 24 16.56 14.13 13.78
CA LEU A 24 17.84 14.77 13.54
C LEU A 24 18.01 15.22 12.09
N PHE A 25 17.61 14.36 11.14
CA PHE A 25 17.69 14.69 9.70
C PHE A 25 16.85 15.92 9.35
N ARG A 26 15.67 16.05 9.95
CA ARG A 26 14.81 17.23 9.77
C ARG A 26 15.45 18.50 10.36
N GLN A 27 16.14 18.38 11.51
CA GLN A 27 16.85 19.52 12.11
C GLN A 27 18.00 19.98 11.21
N VAL A 28 18.76 19.06 10.62
CA VAL A 28 19.81 19.40 9.65
C VAL A 28 19.20 20.02 8.39
N ALA A 29 18.15 19.40 7.83
CA ALA A 29 17.48 19.91 6.65
C ALA A 29 16.94 21.34 6.84
N ALA A 30 16.40 21.67 8.02
CA ALA A 30 15.88 22.99 8.33
C ALA A 30 16.95 24.10 8.33
N ARG A 31 18.23 23.73 8.47
CA ARG A 31 19.36 24.70 8.38
C ARG A 31 19.75 25.03 6.94
N HIS A 32 19.39 24.17 5.99
CA HIS A 32 19.84 24.26 4.59
C HIS A 32 18.69 24.42 3.59
N LEU A 33 17.45 24.13 4.00
CA LEU A 33 16.29 24.14 3.12
C LEU A 33 15.20 25.08 3.65
N PRO A 34 14.38 25.66 2.76
CA PRO A 34 13.21 26.43 3.16
C PRO A 34 12.26 25.60 4.03
N ALA A 35 11.53 26.25 4.95
CA ALA A 35 10.58 25.60 5.87
C ALA A 35 9.54 24.74 5.13
N ALA A 36 9.02 25.20 4.00
CA ALA A 36 8.09 24.47 3.16
C ALA A 36 8.60 23.08 2.72
N SER A 37 9.92 22.91 2.59
CA SER A 37 10.55 21.63 2.23
C SER A 37 10.91 20.78 3.46
N SER A 38 11.44 21.40 4.51
CA SER A 38 11.90 20.69 5.72
C SER A 38 10.75 20.17 6.58
N GLU A 39 9.60 20.85 6.58
CA GLU A 39 8.39 20.50 7.35
C GLU A 39 7.38 19.67 6.57
N ARG A 40 7.61 19.44 5.29
CA ARG A 40 6.69 18.71 4.43
C ARG A 40 6.36 17.33 4.98
N LYS A 41 5.06 17.00 5.03
CA LYS A 41 4.62 15.65 5.36
C LYS A 41 5.13 14.66 4.31
N LYS A 42 5.59 13.50 4.78
CA LYS A 42 5.97 12.41 3.90
C LYS A 42 4.74 11.92 3.12
N LEU A 43 4.75 12.11 1.81
CA LEU A 43 3.67 11.64 0.93
C LEU A 43 3.84 10.17 0.50
N GLY A 44 5.02 9.59 0.67
CA GLY A 44 5.36 8.28 0.10
C GLY A 44 5.50 8.36 -1.41
N PHE A 45 5.28 7.22 -2.08
CA PHE A 45 5.16 7.15 -3.54
C PHE A 45 3.66 6.95 -3.85
N PRO A 46 2.93 8.00 -4.23
CA PRO A 46 1.53 7.86 -4.59
C PRO A 46 1.44 7.10 -5.92
N VAL A 47 1.05 5.83 -5.84
CA VAL A 47 0.65 5.07 -7.01
C VAL A 47 -0.79 5.47 -7.33
N PRO A 48 -1.13 5.86 -8.56
CA PRO A 48 -2.49 6.25 -8.95
C PRO A 48 -3.42 5.02 -9.10
N LEU A 49 -3.52 4.24 -8.01
CA LEU A 49 -4.33 3.01 -7.96
C LEU A 49 -5.78 3.26 -8.37
N GLY A 50 -6.36 4.38 -7.97
CA GLY A 50 -7.72 4.73 -8.34
C GLY A 50 -7.91 4.77 -9.85
N HIS A 51 -7.02 5.44 -10.56
CA HIS A 51 -7.09 5.56 -12.02
C HIS A 51 -6.95 4.19 -12.71
N PHE A 52 -6.02 3.35 -12.24
CA PHE A 52 -5.85 2.00 -12.78
C PHE A 52 -7.10 1.14 -12.52
N LEU A 53 -7.56 1.08 -11.27
CA LEU A 53 -8.67 0.21 -10.87
C LEU A 53 -10.03 0.62 -11.49
N THR A 54 -10.18 1.88 -11.90
CA THR A 54 -11.41 2.39 -12.57
C THR A 54 -11.28 2.41 -14.09
N SER A 55 -10.13 2.09 -14.66
CA SER A 55 -9.97 1.94 -16.11
C SER A 55 -10.67 0.68 -16.60
N GLU A 56 -11.05 0.63 -17.87
CA GLU A 56 -11.66 -0.54 -18.50
C GLU A 56 -10.76 -1.80 -18.32
N ALA A 57 -9.49 -1.69 -18.69
CA ALA A 57 -8.53 -2.78 -18.51
C ALA A 57 -8.35 -3.21 -17.05
N GLY A 58 -8.30 -2.26 -16.11
CA GLY A 58 -8.20 -2.57 -14.68
C GLY A 58 -9.46 -3.28 -14.16
N SER A 59 -10.63 -2.87 -14.60
CA SER A 59 -11.91 -3.49 -14.24
C SER A 59 -12.02 -4.92 -14.78
N GLU A 60 -11.58 -5.18 -16.01
CA GLU A 60 -11.54 -6.52 -16.59
C GLU A 60 -10.58 -7.45 -15.82
N ILE A 61 -9.39 -6.97 -15.49
CA ILE A 61 -8.40 -7.71 -14.69
C ILE A 61 -8.96 -8.04 -13.31
N LEU A 62 -9.57 -7.06 -12.62
CA LEU A 62 -10.19 -7.28 -11.32
C LEU A 62 -11.30 -8.30 -11.41
N ASN A 63 -12.19 -8.19 -12.41
CA ASN A 63 -13.26 -9.14 -12.63
C ASN A 63 -12.73 -10.56 -12.78
N LYS A 64 -11.72 -10.76 -13.62
CA LYS A 64 -11.11 -12.08 -13.83
C LYS A 64 -10.55 -12.67 -12.53
N VAL A 65 -9.78 -11.88 -11.78
CA VAL A 65 -9.11 -12.36 -10.55
C VAL A 65 -10.10 -12.58 -9.41
N PHE A 66 -11.12 -11.73 -9.27
CA PHE A 66 -12.10 -11.84 -8.19
C PHE A 66 -13.16 -12.93 -8.45
N HIS A 67 -13.17 -13.49 -9.67
CA HIS A 67 -14.02 -14.63 -10.06
C HIS A 67 -13.20 -15.90 -10.26
N SER A 68 -11.95 -15.91 -9.79
CA SER A 68 -11.10 -17.09 -9.87
C SER A 68 -11.43 -18.13 -8.78
N PRO A 69 -11.05 -19.39 -8.96
CA PRO A 69 -11.17 -20.42 -7.92
C PRO A 69 -10.47 -20.03 -6.61
N ALA A 70 -9.36 -19.32 -6.70
CA ALA A 70 -8.67 -18.77 -5.53
C ALA A 70 -9.54 -17.80 -4.75
N ALA A 71 -10.28 -16.94 -5.45
CA ALA A 71 -11.19 -15.99 -4.79
C ALA A 71 -12.31 -16.71 -4.03
N GLU A 72 -12.92 -17.73 -4.63
CA GLU A 72 -13.98 -18.53 -3.99
C GLU A 72 -13.50 -19.31 -2.77
N LYS A 73 -12.23 -19.70 -2.76
CA LYS A 73 -11.62 -20.39 -1.62
C LYS A 73 -11.50 -19.53 -0.37
N PHE A 74 -11.21 -18.23 -0.52
CA PHE A 74 -10.86 -17.35 0.60
C PHE A 74 -11.90 -16.28 0.92
N PHE A 75 -12.78 -15.96 0.00
CA PHE A 75 -13.70 -14.84 0.13
C PHE A 75 -15.13 -15.22 -0.22
N HIS A 76 -16.08 -14.63 0.49
CA HIS A 76 -17.48 -14.70 0.10
C HIS A 76 -17.72 -13.84 -1.15
N ARG A 77 -18.43 -14.40 -2.12
CA ARG A 77 -18.72 -13.75 -3.39
C ARG A 77 -19.37 -12.38 -3.21
N ASP A 78 -20.43 -12.32 -2.41
CA ASP A 78 -21.17 -11.08 -2.16
C ASP A 78 -20.25 -9.97 -1.62
N ALA A 79 -19.29 -10.31 -0.75
CA ALA A 79 -18.35 -9.36 -0.19
C ALA A 79 -17.37 -8.79 -1.24
N LEU A 80 -16.96 -9.62 -2.22
CA LEU A 80 -16.12 -9.17 -3.33
C LEU A 80 -16.91 -8.27 -4.27
N ASP A 81 -18.16 -8.62 -4.58
CA ASP A 81 -19.05 -7.84 -5.44
C ASP A 81 -19.38 -6.48 -4.81
N GLU A 82 -19.65 -6.44 -3.51
CA GLU A 82 -19.82 -5.20 -2.76
C GLU A 82 -18.54 -4.33 -2.79
N LEU A 83 -17.39 -4.94 -2.63
CA LEU A 83 -16.10 -4.25 -2.66
C LEU A 83 -15.83 -3.66 -4.05
N MET A 84 -16.11 -4.42 -5.11
CA MET A 84 -15.99 -3.97 -6.51
C MET A 84 -16.97 -2.83 -6.82
N ALA A 85 -18.21 -2.92 -6.31
CA ALA A 85 -19.20 -1.87 -6.43
C ALA A 85 -18.92 -0.59 -5.60
N GLY A 86 -17.77 -0.56 -4.89
CA GLY A 86 -17.40 0.56 -4.02
C GLY A 86 -18.18 0.65 -2.71
N ARG A 87 -19.04 -0.32 -2.41
CA ARG A 87 -19.92 -0.35 -1.21
C ARG A 87 -19.33 -1.09 -0.03
N GLY A 88 -18.24 -1.84 -0.23
CA GLY A 88 -17.71 -2.80 0.75
C GLY A 88 -17.06 -2.18 1.97
N CYS A 89 -17.53 -2.64 3.13
CA CYS A 89 -16.80 -2.78 4.38
C CYS A 89 -16.19 -1.54 5.03
N GLY A 90 -17.01 -0.67 5.62
CA GLY A 90 -16.59 0.23 6.67
C GLY A 90 -15.65 1.37 6.26
N ARG A 91 -15.15 2.09 7.24
CA ARG A 91 -14.24 3.24 7.04
C ARG A 91 -12.91 2.80 6.44
N GLY A 92 -12.56 3.32 5.26
CA GLY A 92 -11.27 3.09 4.62
C GLY A 92 -11.28 3.40 3.12
N ASN A 93 -10.10 3.44 2.53
CA ASN A 93 -9.94 3.66 1.09
C ASN A 93 -10.24 2.36 0.33
N THR A 94 -11.37 2.30 -0.37
CA THR A 94 -11.82 1.15 -1.16
C THR A 94 -10.76 0.67 -2.15
N ASN A 95 -10.05 1.59 -2.82
CA ASN A 95 -9.01 1.23 -3.77
C ASN A 95 -7.84 0.47 -3.11
N ARG A 96 -7.50 0.78 -1.85
CA ARG A 96 -6.48 0.04 -1.11
C ARG A 96 -6.94 -1.37 -0.75
N LYS A 97 -8.21 -1.53 -0.44
CA LYS A 97 -8.78 -2.86 -0.14
C LYS A 97 -8.83 -3.71 -1.40
N LEU A 98 -9.34 -3.16 -2.51
CA LEU A 98 -9.31 -3.81 -3.82
C LEU A 98 -7.90 -4.27 -4.19
N TRP A 99 -6.93 -3.37 -4.04
CA TRP A 99 -5.54 -3.69 -4.32
C TRP A 99 -4.98 -4.79 -3.42
N ALA A 100 -5.29 -4.77 -2.13
CA ALA A 100 -4.81 -5.78 -1.18
C ALA A 100 -5.35 -7.18 -1.51
N VAL A 101 -6.65 -7.27 -1.80
CA VAL A 101 -7.29 -8.53 -2.20
C VAL A 101 -6.74 -9.02 -3.54
N TYR A 102 -6.65 -8.14 -4.53
CA TYR A 102 -6.06 -8.44 -5.83
C TYR A 102 -4.64 -8.99 -5.72
N ALA A 103 -3.78 -8.28 -5.00
CA ALA A 103 -2.39 -8.68 -4.83
C ALA A 103 -2.25 -10.02 -4.11
N PHE A 104 -3.11 -10.29 -3.11
CA PHE A 104 -3.16 -11.58 -2.43
C PHE A 104 -3.57 -12.71 -3.39
N LEU A 105 -4.63 -12.53 -4.16
CA LEU A 105 -5.13 -13.55 -5.07
C LEU A 105 -4.12 -13.87 -6.17
N VAL A 106 -3.54 -12.85 -6.79
CA VAL A 106 -2.48 -13.03 -7.81
C VAL A 106 -1.26 -13.73 -7.21
N TRP A 107 -0.83 -13.32 -6.01
CA TRP A 107 0.24 -14.00 -5.31
C TRP A 107 -0.10 -15.48 -5.06
N TYR A 108 -1.31 -15.77 -4.60
CA TYR A 108 -1.74 -17.14 -4.32
C TYR A 108 -1.74 -18.02 -5.59
N GLU A 109 -2.28 -17.53 -6.70
CA GLU A 109 -2.28 -18.24 -7.98
C GLU A 109 -0.87 -18.54 -8.51
N ILE A 110 0.09 -17.61 -8.29
CA ILE A 110 1.49 -17.79 -8.71
C ILE A 110 2.21 -18.86 -7.87
N TYR A 111 2.00 -18.86 -6.57
CA TYR A 111 2.75 -19.73 -5.66
C TYR A 111 2.08 -21.06 -5.34
N PHE A 112 0.78 -21.18 -5.61
CA PHE A 112 -0.01 -22.38 -5.37
C PHE A 112 -0.87 -22.78 -6.59
N PRO A 113 -0.26 -22.95 -7.77
CA PRO A 113 -1.00 -23.20 -9.01
C PRO A 113 -1.75 -24.55 -8.98
N GLU A 114 -1.24 -25.55 -8.28
CA GLU A 114 -1.88 -26.87 -8.15
C GLU A 114 -3.19 -26.82 -7.36
N GLU A 115 -3.36 -25.85 -6.50
CA GLU A 115 -4.58 -25.67 -5.70
C GLU A 115 -5.64 -24.80 -6.40
N THR A 116 -5.30 -24.17 -7.51
CA THR A 116 -6.15 -23.30 -8.31
C THR A 116 -6.50 -23.88 -9.68
N ALA A 117 -5.84 -24.97 -10.07
CA ALA A 117 -6.16 -25.74 -11.29
C ALA A 117 -7.33 -26.67 -10.99
N VAL A 118 -8.56 -26.24 -11.32
CA VAL A 118 -9.78 -27.06 -11.36
C VAL A 118 -10.23 -27.18 -12.81
#